data_86d09c4c14999dde3ed3889d727b6fb4
#
_entry.id   86d09c4c14999dde3ed3889d727b6fb4
#
_cell.length_a   1.000
_cell.length_b   1.000
_cell.length_c   1.000
_cell.angle_alpha   90.00
_cell.angle_beta   90.00
_cell.angle_gamma   90.00
#
_symmetry.space_group_name_H-M   'P 1'
#
loop_
_entity.id
_entity.type
_entity.pdbx_description
1 polymer ?
#
loop_
_entity_poly.entity_id
_entity_poly.type
_entity_poly.pdbx_seq_one_letter_code
_entity_poly.pdbx_strand_id
1 'polypeptide(L)'
;MRTDPAPTAAEREDRMLLRVEAFRRRRPRLVDEVITLAHGAGGKSSAVLIDSVFVEAFRNPELEQLGDSAVLSLPSGERVAFSTDSFVVQPLEFPGGSIGHLAVHGTVNDLAVSGARPRWLSAAFVIEEGFEMSRLRTIVGHMREAAEVAGVHIVTGDTKVVARGAADGLFISTAGVGVIPKGRRLGADLVRPGDRLVLSGNIGDHGMAVMLARGDLAIEADISSDTAPVHEMVEALLAAAPSTRWMRDATRGGLGTVCNELAQTTGLGVILEERLLPVAPQVLGACDMLGIDPLYVANEGKFVAVVSQEETEAAVAALRSHPLGGQATLIGEVVADPSGIVVLRTPFGGTRIVDMLVGDPLPRIC
;
A
#
# COMPACT_ATOMS: atom_id res chain seq x y z
N MET A 1 -44.01 35.45 -17.44
CA MET A 1 -42.78 34.72 -17.27
C MET A 1 -42.55 34.57 -15.76
N ARG A 2 -42.72 33.37 -15.19
CA ARG A 2 -42.37 33.13 -13.79
C ARG A 2 -40.85 32.86 -13.78
N THR A 3 -40.10 33.72 -13.17
CA THR A 3 -38.67 33.47 -12.92
C THR A 3 -38.58 32.47 -11.74
N ASP A 4 -38.03 31.30 -11.98
CA ASP A 4 -37.73 30.35 -10.91
C ASP A 4 -36.81 31.04 -9.88
N PRO A 5 -37.03 30.81 -8.57
CA PRO A 5 -36.17 31.39 -7.55
C PRO A 5 -34.74 30.83 -7.67
N ALA A 6 -33.76 31.71 -7.42
CA ALA A 6 -32.36 31.28 -7.43
C ALA A 6 -32.11 30.15 -6.38
N PRO A 7 -31.34 29.14 -6.71
CA PRO A 7 -31.10 28.00 -5.81
C PRO A 7 -30.46 28.42 -4.49
N THR A 8 -30.91 27.84 -3.40
CA THR A 8 -30.39 28.06 -2.05
C THR A 8 -28.91 27.61 -1.95
N ALA A 9 -28.23 27.98 -0.88
CA ALA A 9 -26.84 27.55 -0.63
C ALA A 9 -26.75 26.02 -0.54
N ALA A 10 -27.68 25.33 0.16
CA ALA A 10 -27.75 23.90 0.26
C ALA A 10 -27.98 23.21 -1.10
N GLU A 11 -28.89 23.72 -1.93
CA GLU A 11 -29.13 23.17 -3.28
C GLU A 11 -27.92 23.37 -4.22
N ARG A 12 -27.11 24.41 -3.99
CA ARG A 12 -25.83 24.57 -4.73
C ARG A 12 -24.78 23.59 -4.31
N GLU A 13 -24.71 23.31 -3.02
CA GLU A 13 -23.78 22.33 -2.42
C GLU A 13 -24.12 20.91 -2.87
N ASP A 14 -25.41 20.53 -2.82
CA ASP A 14 -25.90 19.24 -3.34
C ASP A 14 -25.61 19.06 -4.84
N ARG A 15 -25.82 20.10 -5.65
CA ARG A 15 -25.50 20.05 -7.09
C ARG A 15 -23.99 19.94 -7.34
N MET A 16 -23.17 20.56 -6.51
CA MET A 16 -21.71 20.45 -6.59
C MET A 16 -21.26 19.03 -6.22
N LEU A 17 -21.79 18.47 -5.14
CA LEU A 17 -21.52 17.09 -4.73
C LEU A 17 -21.93 16.10 -5.82
N LEU A 18 -23.14 16.21 -6.36
CA LEU A 18 -23.61 15.37 -7.49
C LEU A 18 -22.73 15.48 -8.73
N ARG A 19 -22.19 16.67 -9.03
CA ARG A 19 -21.25 16.84 -10.16
C ARG A 19 -19.90 16.20 -9.89
N VAL A 20 -19.39 16.31 -8.66
CA VAL A 20 -18.15 15.66 -8.23
C VAL A 20 -18.30 14.13 -8.28
N GLU A 21 -19.42 13.61 -7.78
CA GLU A 21 -19.75 12.19 -7.89
C GLU A 21 -19.89 11.71 -9.34
N ALA A 22 -20.59 12.45 -10.18
CA ALA A 22 -20.75 12.10 -11.60
C ALA A 22 -19.41 12.14 -12.35
N PHE A 23 -18.52 13.08 -11.99
CA PHE A 23 -17.17 13.17 -12.56
C PHE A 23 -16.31 11.99 -12.10
N ARG A 24 -16.40 11.58 -10.82
CA ARG A 24 -15.66 10.44 -10.24
C ARG A 24 -16.14 9.09 -10.76
N ARG A 25 -17.42 8.93 -11.05
CA ARG A 25 -18.01 7.71 -11.65
C ARG A 25 -17.60 7.53 -13.13
N ARG A 26 -17.06 8.55 -13.78
CA ARG A 26 -16.47 8.37 -15.12
C ARG A 26 -15.18 7.58 -14.96
N ARG A 27 -15.15 6.35 -15.48
CA ARG A 27 -13.90 5.61 -15.61
C ARG A 27 -12.91 6.47 -16.38
N PRO A 28 -11.76 6.84 -15.81
CA PRO A 28 -10.76 7.57 -16.55
C PRO A 28 -10.36 6.71 -17.76
N ARG A 29 -10.17 7.34 -18.92
CA ARG A 29 -9.68 6.63 -20.11
C ARG A 29 -8.20 6.85 -20.21
N LEU A 30 -7.47 5.79 -20.57
CA LEU A 30 -6.07 5.92 -20.95
C LEU A 30 -6.01 6.79 -22.22
N VAL A 31 -5.38 7.96 -22.10
CA VAL A 31 -5.20 8.92 -23.20
C VAL A 31 -3.74 9.04 -23.59
N ASP A 32 -2.83 8.50 -22.77
CA ASP A 32 -1.40 8.56 -22.99
C ASP A 32 -0.99 7.58 -24.09
N GLU A 33 -0.21 8.05 -25.07
CA GLU A 33 0.30 7.23 -26.17
C GLU A 33 1.56 6.45 -25.77
N VAL A 34 2.23 6.85 -24.68
CA VAL A 34 3.46 6.24 -24.18
C VAL A 34 3.43 6.06 -22.68
N ILE A 35 4.16 5.06 -22.20
CA ILE A 35 4.31 4.82 -20.75
C ILE A 35 5.21 5.91 -20.15
N THR A 36 4.80 6.47 -19.02
CA THR A 36 5.54 7.43 -18.21
C THR A 36 5.75 6.89 -16.80
N LEU A 37 6.60 7.53 -15.99
CA LEU A 37 6.81 7.16 -14.59
C LEU A 37 5.51 7.22 -13.77
N ALA A 38 4.59 8.12 -14.12
CA ALA A 38 3.29 8.23 -13.44
C ALA A 38 2.45 6.93 -13.51
N HIS A 39 2.65 6.12 -14.55
CA HIS A 39 1.96 4.82 -14.69
C HIS A 39 2.47 3.74 -13.72
N GLY A 40 3.62 3.96 -13.08
CA GLY A 40 4.16 3.07 -12.04
C GLY A 40 4.01 3.60 -10.60
N ALA A 41 3.37 4.76 -10.43
CA ALA A 41 3.35 5.51 -9.19
C ALA A 41 2.38 5.03 -8.10
N GLY A 42 1.50 4.08 -8.40
CA GLY A 42 0.41 3.66 -7.49
C GLY A 42 -0.76 4.65 -7.42
N GLY A 43 -0.80 5.70 -8.27
CA GLY A 43 -1.86 6.69 -8.31
C GLY A 43 -2.89 6.47 -9.44
N LYS A 44 -3.59 7.54 -9.83
CA LYS A 44 -4.65 7.50 -10.86
C LYS A 44 -4.15 6.96 -12.19
N SER A 45 -2.97 7.36 -12.65
CA SER A 45 -2.41 6.88 -13.92
C SER A 45 -2.13 5.37 -13.89
N SER A 46 -1.62 4.86 -12.78
CA SER A 46 -1.41 3.41 -12.58
C SER A 46 -2.73 2.65 -12.63
N ALA A 47 -3.74 3.13 -11.90
CA ALA A 47 -5.06 2.50 -11.87
C ALA A 47 -5.70 2.44 -13.27
N VAL A 48 -5.58 3.53 -14.06
CA VAL A 48 -6.08 3.59 -15.44
C VAL A 48 -5.35 2.61 -16.35
N LEU A 49 -4.02 2.53 -16.24
CA LEU A 49 -3.22 1.58 -17.00
C LEU A 49 -3.62 0.14 -16.67
N ILE A 50 -3.74 -0.19 -15.38
CA ILE A 50 -4.11 -1.52 -14.92
C ILE A 50 -5.49 -1.91 -15.44
N ASP A 51 -6.50 -1.06 -15.27
CA ASP A 51 -7.87 -1.35 -15.69
C ASP A 51 -8.00 -1.47 -17.22
N SER A 52 -7.39 -0.53 -17.98
CA SER A 52 -7.58 -0.42 -19.41
C SER A 52 -6.72 -1.37 -20.26
N VAL A 53 -5.63 -1.89 -19.70
CA VAL A 53 -4.70 -2.77 -20.45
C VAL A 53 -4.67 -4.17 -19.87
N PHE A 54 -4.34 -4.28 -18.57
CA PHE A 54 -4.10 -5.60 -17.97
C PHE A 54 -5.39 -6.31 -17.58
N VAL A 55 -6.29 -5.61 -16.87
CA VAL A 55 -7.58 -6.20 -16.45
C VAL A 55 -8.45 -6.48 -17.68
N GLU A 56 -8.45 -5.60 -18.68
CA GLU A 56 -9.20 -5.84 -19.92
C GLU A 56 -8.70 -7.09 -20.66
N ALA A 57 -7.37 -7.28 -20.74
CA ALA A 57 -6.75 -8.39 -21.45
C ALA A 57 -6.84 -9.73 -20.70
N PHE A 58 -6.71 -9.72 -19.37
CA PHE A 58 -6.58 -10.92 -18.53
C PHE A 58 -7.81 -11.19 -17.65
N ARG A 59 -8.92 -10.53 -17.91
CA ARG A 59 -10.15 -10.52 -17.11
C ARG A 59 -10.55 -11.91 -16.60
N ASN A 60 -10.62 -12.00 -15.28
CA ASN A 60 -11.14 -13.15 -14.54
C ASN A 60 -11.60 -12.69 -13.13
N PRO A 61 -12.44 -13.48 -12.42
CA PRO A 61 -13.00 -13.09 -11.14
C PRO A 61 -11.98 -12.79 -10.04
N GLU A 62 -10.83 -13.45 -10.07
CA GLU A 62 -9.75 -13.26 -9.09
C GLU A 62 -9.03 -11.93 -9.35
N LEU A 63 -8.67 -11.64 -10.59
CA LEU A 63 -7.98 -10.41 -10.97
C LEU A 63 -8.87 -9.17 -10.77
N GLU A 64 -10.17 -9.27 -11.02
CA GLU A 64 -11.11 -8.15 -10.84
C GLU A 64 -11.24 -7.68 -9.38
N GLN A 65 -10.76 -8.45 -8.41
CA GLN A 65 -10.76 -8.04 -6.99
C GLN A 65 -9.69 -6.98 -6.69
N LEU A 66 -8.63 -6.90 -7.50
CA LEU A 66 -7.52 -5.94 -7.37
C LEU A 66 -6.96 -5.88 -5.94
N GLY A 67 -6.89 -7.02 -5.25
CA GLY A 67 -6.25 -7.17 -3.94
C GLY A 67 -4.72 -7.27 -4.06
N ASP A 68 -4.01 -7.20 -2.94
CA ASP A 68 -2.55 -7.36 -2.91
C ASP A 68 -2.13 -8.78 -3.32
N SER A 69 -3.01 -9.77 -3.10
CA SER A 69 -2.83 -11.14 -3.58
C SER A 69 -4.11 -11.67 -4.21
N ALA A 70 -3.95 -12.58 -5.18
CA ALA A 70 -5.06 -13.39 -5.66
C ALA A 70 -5.38 -14.51 -4.65
N VAL A 71 -6.62 -14.59 -4.18
CA VAL A 71 -7.09 -15.65 -3.29
C VAL A 71 -7.72 -16.76 -4.13
N LEU A 72 -7.06 -17.91 -4.16
CA LEU A 72 -7.43 -19.04 -5.01
C LEU A 72 -7.97 -20.20 -4.17
N SER A 73 -9.02 -20.88 -4.66
CA SER A 73 -9.56 -22.08 -4.05
C SER A 73 -9.05 -23.32 -4.80
N LEU A 74 -8.42 -24.22 -4.06
CA LEU A 74 -7.96 -25.49 -4.61
C LEU A 74 -9.10 -26.53 -4.65
N PRO A 75 -9.02 -27.55 -5.53
CA PRO A 75 -10.01 -28.64 -5.58
C PRO A 75 -10.16 -29.39 -4.26
N SER A 76 -9.13 -29.37 -3.39
CA SER A 76 -9.17 -29.96 -2.03
C SER A 76 -10.04 -29.16 -1.05
N GLY A 77 -10.50 -27.95 -1.41
CA GLY A 77 -11.21 -27.03 -0.55
C GLY A 77 -10.31 -26.12 0.29
N GLU A 78 -9.01 -26.28 0.19
CA GLU A 78 -8.02 -25.35 0.76
C GLU A 78 -7.97 -24.07 -0.07
N ARG A 79 -7.58 -22.95 0.59
CA ARG A 79 -7.36 -21.67 -0.09
C ARG A 79 -5.92 -21.23 0.06
N VAL A 80 -5.39 -20.68 -1.01
CA VAL A 80 -4.06 -20.10 -1.05
C VAL A 80 -4.14 -18.65 -1.52
N ALA A 81 -3.20 -17.82 -1.06
CA ALA A 81 -2.93 -16.52 -1.65
C ALA A 81 -1.70 -16.63 -2.55
N PHE A 82 -1.72 -15.93 -3.68
CA PHE A 82 -0.62 -15.83 -4.62
C PHE A 82 -0.40 -14.36 -4.96
N SER A 83 0.83 -13.87 -4.76
CA SER A 83 1.23 -12.51 -5.10
C SER A 83 2.51 -12.49 -5.92
N THR A 84 2.74 -11.40 -6.63
CA THR A 84 4.00 -11.13 -7.34
C THR A 84 4.29 -9.65 -7.34
N ASP A 85 5.58 -9.32 -7.10
CA ASP A 85 6.08 -7.97 -7.06
C ASP A 85 7.39 -7.81 -7.85
N SER A 86 7.69 -6.58 -8.25
CA SER A 86 8.93 -6.22 -8.93
C SER A 86 9.56 -5.01 -8.27
N PHE A 87 10.81 -5.13 -7.86
CA PHE A 87 11.55 -4.14 -7.07
C PHE A 87 12.60 -3.46 -7.92
N VAL A 88 12.56 -2.12 -7.94
CA VAL A 88 13.38 -1.25 -8.79
C VAL A 88 13.94 -0.04 -8.01
N VAL A 89 14.05 -0.16 -6.69
CA VAL A 89 14.48 0.92 -5.79
C VAL A 89 15.86 1.46 -6.15
N GLN A 90 16.05 2.76 -6.00
CA GLN A 90 17.32 3.44 -6.15
C GLN A 90 17.49 4.48 -5.03
N PRO A 91 18.61 4.41 -4.23
CA PRO A 91 19.71 3.43 -4.31
C PRO A 91 19.29 2.02 -3.89
N LEU A 92 20.05 0.99 -4.31
CA LEU A 92 19.77 -0.42 -3.97
C LEU A 92 19.92 -0.73 -2.47
N GLU A 93 20.68 0.08 -1.75
CA GLU A 93 20.91 0.00 -0.31
C GLU A 93 20.65 1.39 0.29
N PHE A 94 19.90 1.44 1.38
CA PHE A 94 19.44 2.67 2.03
C PHE A 94 19.38 2.46 3.55
N PRO A 95 19.28 3.51 4.36
CA PRO A 95 19.14 3.36 5.81
C PRO A 95 17.95 2.48 6.18
N GLY A 96 18.21 1.44 6.94
CA GLY A 96 17.20 0.46 7.39
C GLY A 96 16.93 -0.69 6.43
N GLY A 97 17.53 -0.74 5.21
CA GLY A 97 17.29 -1.84 4.30
C GLY A 97 18.01 -1.82 2.97
N SER A 98 17.55 -2.67 2.09
CA SER A 98 18.03 -2.80 0.71
C SER A 98 16.94 -3.39 -0.19
N ILE A 99 17.16 -3.38 -1.50
CA ILE A 99 16.30 -4.07 -2.47
C ILE A 99 16.11 -5.55 -2.12
N GLY A 100 17.10 -6.19 -1.47
CA GLY A 100 17.00 -7.59 -1.04
C GLY A 100 15.98 -7.79 0.10
N HIS A 101 15.93 -6.87 1.07
CA HIS A 101 14.91 -6.87 2.12
C HIS A 101 13.52 -6.61 1.53
N LEU A 102 13.38 -5.58 0.69
CA LEU A 102 12.12 -5.24 0.04
C LEU A 102 11.55 -6.40 -0.75
N ALA A 103 12.39 -7.09 -1.55
CA ALA A 103 11.98 -8.20 -2.40
C ALA A 103 11.37 -9.38 -1.63
N VAL A 104 11.74 -9.56 -0.38
CA VAL A 104 11.15 -10.59 0.49
C VAL A 104 9.97 -10.03 1.26
N HIS A 105 10.16 -8.89 1.93
CA HIS A 105 9.13 -8.32 2.81
C HIS A 105 7.87 -7.92 2.05
N GLY A 106 7.98 -7.26 0.88
CA GLY A 106 6.83 -6.82 0.10
C GLY A 106 5.92 -8.00 -0.26
N THR A 107 6.45 -9.04 -0.91
CA THR A 107 5.64 -10.21 -1.26
C THR A 107 5.09 -10.96 -0.04
N VAL A 108 5.86 -11.03 1.06
CA VAL A 108 5.37 -11.60 2.35
C VAL A 108 4.22 -10.78 2.91
N ASN A 109 4.32 -9.45 2.83
CA ASN A 109 3.32 -8.53 3.36
C ASN A 109 2.00 -8.60 2.57
N ASP A 110 2.06 -8.65 1.24
CA ASP A 110 0.92 -8.87 0.37
C ASP A 110 0.13 -10.14 0.75
N LEU A 111 0.87 -11.25 0.92
CA LEU A 111 0.27 -12.52 1.33
C LEU A 111 -0.37 -12.40 2.72
N ALA A 112 0.30 -11.73 3.66
CA ALA A 112 -0.15 -11.58 5.03
C ALA A 112 -1.42 -10.73 5.12
N VAL A 113 -1.47 -9.55 4.46
CA VAL A 113 -2.65 -8.67 4.51
C VAL A 113 -3.86 -9.27 3.79
N SER A 114 -3.64 -10.22 2.87
CA SER A 114 -4.70 -11.05 2.29
C SER A 114 -5.20 -12.18 3.23
N GLY A 115 -4.66 -12.25 4.45
CA GLY A 115 -5.02 -13.22 5.48
C GLY A 115 -4.32 -14.57 5.34
N ALA A 116 -3.32 -14.69 4.50
CA ALA A 116 -2.56 -15.93 4.35
C ALA A 116 -1.34 -15.97 5.29
N ARG A 117 -0.88 -17.18 5.56
CA ARG A 117 0.42 -17.45 6.16
C ARG A 117 1.43 -17.69 5.03
N PRO A 118 2.38 -16.79 4.80
CA PRO A 118 3.39 -16.94 3.76
C PRO A 118 4.18 -18.25 3.93
N ARG A 119 4.57 -18.90 2.84
CA ARG A 119 5.30 -20.19 2.88
C ARG A 119 6.47 -20.24 1.92
N TRP A 120 6.22 -19.94 0.67
CA TRP A 120 7.22 -20.10 -0.39
C TRP A 120 7.29 -18.86 -1.26
N LEU A 121 8.51 -18.52 -1.66
CA LEU A 121 8.79 -17.47 -2.62
C LEU A 121 9.58 -18.04 -3.81
N SER A 122 9.41 -17.41 -4.95
CA SER A 122 10.39 -17.44 -6.04
C SER A 122 11.15 -16.11 -6.07
N ALA A 123 12.36 -16.11 -6.65
CA ALA A 123 13.11 -14.88 -6.87
C ALA A 123 13.74 -14.88 -8.26
N ALA A 124 13.43 -13.88 -9.06
CA ALA A 124 14.01 -13.66 -10.38
C ALA A 124 14.84 -12.36 -10.39
N PHE A 125 15.98 -12.41 -11.06
CA PHE A 125 16.95 -11.32 -11.11
C PHE A 125 17.18 -10.87 -12.56
N VAL A 126 17.10 -9.57 -12.80
CA VAL A 126 17.62 -8.94 -14.03
C VAL A 126 18.83 -8.11 -13.62
N ILE A 127 20.00 -8.53 -14.08
CA ILE A 127 21.31 -7.98 -13.65
C ILE A 127 21.98 -7.33 -14.85
N GLU A 128 22.45 -6.10 -14.68
CA GLU A 128 23.22 -5.42 -15.69
C GLU A 128 24.66 -5.96 -15.75
N GLU A 129 25.20 -6.13 -16.96
CA GLU A 129 26.60 -6.49 -17.18
C GLU A 129 27.55 -5.49 -16.52
N GLY A 130 28.45 -6.00 -15.68
CA GLY A 130 29.39 -5.16 -14.90
C GLY A 130 28.92 -4.90 -13.47
N PHE A 131 27.75 -5.41 -13.06
CA PHE A 131 27.33 -5.37 -11.67
C PHE A 131 28.32 -6.16 -10.78
N GLU A 132 28.75 -5.56 -9.66
CA GLU A 132 29.78 -6.17 -8.82
C GLU A 132 29.26 -7.44 -8.11
N MET A 133 30.01 -8.53 -8.25
CA MET A 133 29.66 -9.82 -7.62
C MET A 133 29.63 -9.75 -6.08
N SER A 134 30.48 -8.93 -5.48
CA SER A 134 30.46 -8.64 -4.04
C SER A 134 29.14 -8.03 -3.60
N ARG A 135 28.66 -7.04 -4.32
CA ARG A 135 27.39 -6.36 -4.04
C ARG A 135 26.19 -7.28 -4.23
N LEU A 136 26.20 -8.10 -5.29
CA LEU A 136 25.17 -9.12 -5.48
C LEU A 136 25.09 -10.09 -4.30
N ARG A 137 26.27 -10.56 -3.81
CA ARG A 137 26.32 -11.45 -2.63
C ARG A 137 25.74 -10.78 -1.38
N THR A 138 26.02 -9.51 -1.15
CA THR A 138 25.44 -8.75 -0.03
C THR A 138 23.92 -8.69 -0.13
N ILE A 139 23.38 -8.32 -1.30
CA ILE A 139 21.93 -8.22 -1.52
C ILE A 139 21.24 -9.58 -1.35
N VAL A 140 21.82 -10.66 -1.89
CA VAL A 140 21.28 -12.02 -1.72
C VAL A 140 21.40 -12.47 -0.25
N GLY A 141 22.43 -12.03 0.47
CA GLY A 141 22.55 -12.19 1.92
C GLY A 141 21.38 -11.55 2.68
N HIS A 142 21.04 -10.32 2.34
CA HIS A 142 19.90 -9.62 2.91
C HIS A 142 18.57 -10.33 2.59
N MET A 143 18.40 -10.86 1.37
CA MET A 143 17.21 -11.67 1.04
C MET A 143 17.10 -12.92 1.91
N ARG A 144 18.22 -13.61 2.13
CA ARG A 144 18.26 -14.79 3.00
C ARG A 144 17.84 -14.42 4.43
N GLU A 145 18.42 -13.37 5.00
CA GLU A 145 18.10 -12.89 6.35
C GLU A 145 16.63 -12.52 6.49
N ALA A 146 16.09 -11.79 5.51
CA ALA A 146 14.67 -11.42 5.47
C ALA A 146 13.77 -12.67 5.39
N ALA A 147 14.13 -13.66 4.58
CA ALA A 147 13.39 -14.91 4.45
C ALA A 147 13.43 -15.76 5.74
N GLU A 148 14.58 -15.80 6.42
CA GLU A 148 14.74 -16.46 7.72
C GLU A 148 13.84 -15.79 8.78
N VAL A 149 13.83 -14.46 8.85
CA VAL A 149 12.96 -13.70 9.79
C VAL A 149 11.48 -13.93 9.48
N ALA A 150 11.11 -13.93 8.19
CA ALA A 150 9.72 -14.15 7.79
C ALA A 150 9.29 -15.63 7.84
N GLY A 151 10.20 -16.55 8.11
CA GLY A 151 9.90 -18.00 8.16
C GLY A 151 9.46 -18.57 6.80
N VAL A 152 9.94 -17.98 5.68
CA VAL A 152 9.63 -18.43 4.33
C VAL A 152 10.85 -19.00 3.62
N HIS A 153 10.62 -19.83 2.60
CA HIS A 153 11.67 -20.40 1.79
C HIS A 153 11.62 -19.87 0.36
N ILE A 154 12.77 -19.41 -0.16
CA ILE A 154 12.94 -19.14 -1.59
C ILE A 154 13.24 -20.50 -2.25
N VAL A 155 12.28 -21.03 -3.02
CA VAL A 155 12.30 -22.42 -3.50
C VAL A 155 12.65 -22.55 -4.98
N THR A 156 12.60 -21.46 -5.74
CA THR A 156 12.92 -21.42 -7.17
C THR A 156 13.25 -19.99 -7.59
N GLY A 157 13.79 -19.83 -8.80
CA GLY A 157 14.11 -18.51 -9.33
C GLY A 157 14.60 -18.57 -10.77
N ASP A 158 14.92 -17.40 -11.31
CA ASP A 158 15.53 -17.22 -12.63
C ASP A 158 16.58 -16.09 -12.57
N THR A 159 17.50 -16.08 -13.52
CA THR A 159 18.52 -15.04 -13.65
C THR A 159 18.70 -14.65 -15.11
N LYS A 160 18.61 -13.37 -15.41
CA LYS A 160 18.96 -12.79 -16.72
C LYS A 160 20.05 -11.76 -16.52
N VAL A 161 21.06 -11.80 -17.39
CA VAL A 161 22.05 -10.74 -17.51
C VAL A 161 21.79 -9.98 -18.78
N VAL A 162 21.71 -8.66 -18.68
CA VAL A 162 21.46 -7.76 -19.80
C VAL A 162 22.71 -6.89 -20.04
N ALA A 163 22.84 -6.37 -21.27
CA ALA A 163 23.97 -5.53 -21.63
C ALA A 163 24.01 -4.24 -20.80
N ARG A 164 25.18 -3.65 -20.64
CA ARG A 164 25.37 -2.36 -19.95
C ARG A 164 24.48 -1.28 -20.56
N GLY A 165 23.75 -0.54 -19.71
CA GLY A 165 22.77 0.48 -20.07
C GLY A 165 21.38 -0.06 -20.43
N ALA A 166 21.16 -1.40 -20.33
CA ALA A 166 19.85 -2.01 -20.55
C ALA A 166 19.06 -2.27 -19.26
N ALA A 167 19.69 -2.07 -18.12
CA ALA A 167 19.06 -2.05 -16.79
C ALA A 167 19.77 -0.99 -15.94
N ASP A 168 19.29 -0.74 -14.73
CA ASP A 168 19.94 0.13 -13.77
C ASP A 168 20.51 -0.71 -12.61
N GLY A 169 21.55 -1.44 -12.93
CA GLY A 169 22.27 -2.33 -12.03
C GLY A 169 21.54 -3.64 -11.76
N LEU A 170 20.49 -3.61 -10.95
CA LEU A 170 19.78 -4.82 -10.52
C LEU A 170 18.28 -4.56 -10.34
N PHE A 171 17.47 -5.44 -10.91
CA PHE A 171 16.04 -5.55 -10.59
C PHE A 171 15.75 -6.94 -10.05
N ILE A 172 14.83 -7.03 -9.09
CA ILE A 172 14.40 -8.27 -8.47
C ILE A 172 12.88 -8.39 -8.62
N SER A 173 12.41 -9.56 -9.05
CA SER A 173 10.98 -9.89 -9.00
C SER A 173 10.79 -11.13 -8.14
N THR A 174 9.81 -11.07 -7.26
CA THR A 174 9.42 -12.21 -6.41
C THR A 174 7.97 -12.58 -6.68
N ALA A 175 7.66 -13.85 -6.50
CA ALA A 175 6.29 -14.30 -6.40
C ALA A 175 6.18 -15.21 -5.18
N GLY A 176 5.03 -15.16 -4.51
CA GLY A 176 4.84 -15.86 -3.25
C GLY A 176 3.55 -16.65 -3.19
N VAL A 177 3.57 -17.72 -2.39
CA VAL A 177 2.40 -18.51 -2.05
C VAL A 177 2.25 -18.58 -0.53
N GLY A 178 1.05 -18.25 -0.07
CA GLY A 178 0.65 -18.38 1.34
C GLY A 178 -0.60 -19.25 1.48
N VAL A 179 -0.75 -19.89 2.62
CA VAL A 179 -1.93 -20.71 2.93
C VAL A 179 -2.90 -19.92 3.80
N ILE A 180 -4.17 -19.87 3.39
CA ILE A 180 -5.22 -19.17 4.14
C ILE A 180 -5.83 -20.15 5.15
N PRO A 181 -5.78 -19.86 6.46
CA PRO A 181 -6.42 -20.69 7.48
C PRO A 181 -7.91 -20.89 7.23
N LYS A 182 -8.40 -22.10 7.51
CA LYS A 182 -9.82 -22.44 7.31
C LYS A 182 -10.71 -21.49 8.11
N GLY A 183 -11.76 -20.99 7.44
CA GLY A 183 -12.72 -20.06 8.04
C GLY A 183 -12.31 -18.60 8.01
N ARG A 184 -11.04 -18.27 7.74
CA ARG A 184 -10.59 -16.89 7.61
C ARG A 184 -11.09 -16.29 6.29
N ARG A 185 -11.73 -15.13 6.36
CA ARG A 185 -12.20 -14.38 5.20
C ARG A 185 -11.94 -12.90 5.40
N LEU A 186 -11.29 -12.28 4.45
CA LEU A 186 -11.08 -10.84 4.34
C LEU A 186 -11.57 -10.39 2.97
N GLY A 187 -12.08 -9.19 2.86
CA GLY A 187 -12.53 -8.62 1.60
C GLY A 187 -13.24 -7.30 1.79
N ALA A 188 -13.15 -6.42 0.80
CA ALA A 188 -13.82 -5.13 0.81
C ALA A 188 -15.36 -5.27 0.90
N ASP A 189 -15.92 -6.37 0.41
CA ASP A 189 -17.34 -6.70 0.50
C ASP A 189 -17.86 -6.94 1.93
N LEU A 190 -16.97 -7.13 2.89
CA LEU A 190 -17.28 -7.29 4.30
C LEU A 190 -17.34 -5.96 5.08
N VAL A 191 -16.77 -4.90 4.50
CA VAL A 191 -16.68 -3.58 5.16
C VAL A 191 -18.06 -2.91 5.26
N ARG A 192 -18.31 -2.27 6.40
CA ARG A 192 -19.61 -1.65 6.71
C ARG A 192 -19.42 -0.26 7.31
N PRO A 193 -20.42 0.63 7.17
CA PRO A 193 -20.43 1.87 7.93
C PRO A 193 -20.36 1.61 9.44
N GLY A 194 -19.53 2.37 10.13
CA GLY A 194 -19.24 2.21 11.56
C GLY A 194 -17.98 1.40 11.85
N ASP A 195 -17.44 0.65 10.87
CA ASP A 195 -16.14 0.00 11.02
C ASP A 195 -15.01 1.03 11.22
N ARG A 196 -13.93 0.62 11.86
CA ARG A 196 -12.80 1.48 12.24
C ARG A 196 -11.56 1.16 11.44
N LEU A 197 -10.81 2.20 11.08
CA LEU A 197 -9.50 2.06 10.42
C LEU A 197 -8.40 2.08 11.48
N VAL A 198 -7.63 1.00 11.54
CA VAL A 198 -6.45 0.87 12.41
C VAL A 198 -5.21 0.82 11.53
N LEU A 199 -4.22 1.65 11.86
CA LEU A 199 -2.92 1.69 11.20
C LEU A 199 -1.88 1.03 12.10
N SER A 200 -1.01 0.21 11.53
CA SER A 200 -0.07 -0.63 12.27
C SER A 200 1.17 0.12 12.81
N GLY A 201 1.41 1.36 12.44
CA GLY A 201 2.56 2.15 12.91
C GLY A 201 2.72 3.47 12.17
N ASN A 202 3.90 4.11 12.32
CA ASN A 202 4.21 5.37 11.65
C ASN A 202 4.13 5.27 10.13
N ILE A 203 3.82 6.39 9.47
CA ILE A 203 3.84 6.50 8.01
C ILE A 203 4.98 7.41 7.52
N GLY A 204 5.46 7.11 6.32
CA GLY A 204 6.40 7.92 5.56
C GLY A 204 7.87 7.60 5.81
N ASP A 205 8.20 6.70 6.73
CA ASP A 205 9.59 6.37 7.08
C ASP A 205 10.35 5.83 5.85
N HIS A 206 9.79 4.86 5.12
CA HIS A 206 10.47 4.25 3.96
C HIS A 206 10.75 5.26 2.85
N GLY A 207 9.69 5.92 2.36
CA GLY A 207 9.84 6.82 1.23
C GLY A 207 10.80 7.96 1.51
N MET A 208 10.79 8.52 2.73
CA MET A 208 11.76 9.56 3.13
C MET A 208 13.16 9.00 3.27
N ALA A 209 13.36 7.82 3.87
CA ALA A 209 14.68 7.19 3.98
C ALA A 209 15.33 6.97 2.60
N VAL A 210 14.59 6.42 1.64
CA VAL A 210 15.09 6.20 0.27
C VAL A 210 15.36 7.52 -0.45
N MET A 211 14.46 8.51 -0.31
CA MET A 211 14.62 9.80 -0.97
C MET A 211 15.87 10.54 -0.48
N LEU A 212 16.09 10.58 0.83
CA LEU A 212 17.27 11.23 1.40
C LEU A 212 18.56 10.46 1.06
N ALA A 213 18.50 9.13 0.96
CA ALA A 213 19.64 8.30 0.58
C ALA A 213 20.13 8.53 -0.86
N ARG A 214 19.35 9.17 -1.73
CA ARG A 214 19.78 9.56 -3.09
C ARG A 214 20.82 10.66 -3.07
N GLY A 215 20.87 11.47 -2.01
CA GLY A 215 21.85 12.56 -1.89
C GLY A 215 21.55 13.79 -2.74
N ASP A 216 20.45 13.80 -3.49
CA ASP A 216 20.07 14.93 -4.36
C ASP A 216 19.59 16.16 -3.57
N LEU A 217 19.26 15.95 -2.30
CA LEU A 217 18.74 16.96 -1.39
C LEU A 217 19.78 17.27 -0.31
N ALA A 218 20.02 18.55 -0.05
CA ALA A 218 20.86 19.00 1.05
C ALA A 218 20.12 18.93 2.41
N ILE A 219 19.46 17.80 2.68
CA ILE A 219 18.72 17.52 3.91
C ILE A 219 19.36 16.31 4.57
N GLU A 220 19.82 16.50 5.79
CA GLU A 220 20.31 15.43 6.64
C GLU A 220 19.29 15.16 7.75
N ALA A 221 18.77 13.94 7.83
CA ALA A 221 17.88 13.49 8.88
C ALA A 221 18.16 12.01 9.19
N ASP A 222 18.05 11.66 10.47
CA ASP A 222 18.14 10.26 10.92
C ASP A 222 16.80 9.58 10.71
N ILE A 223 16.57 9.13 9.48
CA ILE A 223 15.36 8.43 9.05
C ILE A 223 15.80 7.09 8.43
N SER A 224 15.24 6.00 8.95
CA SER A 224 15.45 4.65 8.44
C SER A 224 14.18 4.08 7.88
N SER A 225 14.30 3.27 6.82
CA SER A 225 13.16 2.56 6.24
C SER A 225 12.49 1.66 7.28
N ASP A 226 11.19 1.58 7.20
CA ASP A 226 10.34 0.70 8.00
C ASP A 226 10.19 -0.72 7.40
N THR A 227 10.97 -1.06 6.37
CA THR A 227 10.85 -2.37 5.70
C THR A 227 10.97 -3.52 6.68
N ALA A 228 9.92 -4.29 6.81
CA ALA A 228 9.81 -5.40 7.76
C ALA A 228 8.68 -6.34 7.37
N PRO A 229 8.75 -7.65 7.76
CA PRO A 229 7.65 -8.59 7.53
C PRO A 229 6.54 -8.37 8.56
N VAL A 230 5.31 -8.09 8.10
CA VAL A 230 4.16 -7.80 8.99
C VAL A 230 3.32 -9.02 9.34
N HIS A 231 3.66 -10.21 8.85
CA HIS A 231 2.83 -11.41 8.94
C HIS A 231 2.50 -11.84 10.38
N GLU A 232 3.45 -11.74 11.32
CA GLU A 232 3.20 -12.05 12.75
C GLU A 232 2.28 -11.00 13.39
N MET A 233 2.45 -9.73 13.03
CA MET A 233 1.60 -8.65 13.51
C MET A 233 0.17 -8.79 12.98
N VAL A 234 0.00 -9.23 11.72
CA VAL A 234 -1.29 -9.58 11.12
C VAL A 234 -1.93 -10.77 11.86
N GLU A 235 -1.19 -11.83 12.17
CA GLU A 235 -1.73 -12.97 12.93
C GLU A 235 -2.17 -12.54 14.34
N ALA A 236 -1.40 -11.68 15.02
CA ALA A 236 -1.77 -11.14 16.33
C ALA A 236 -3.07 -10.30 16.26
N LEU A 237 -3.19 -9.43 15.24
CA LEU A 237 -4.41 -8.66 14.99
C LEU A 237 -5.61 -9.58 14.78
N LEU A 238 -5.51 -10.56 13.87
CA LEU A 238 -6.62 -11.45 13.52
C LEU A 238 -7.03 -12.39 14.68
N ALA A 239 -6.10 -12.68 15.58
CA ALA A 239 -6.42 -13.43 16.81
C ALA A 239 -7.20 -12.58 17.82
N ALA A 240 -6.87 -11.30 17.95
CA ALA A 240 -7.51 -10.35 18.89
C ALA A 240 -8.80 -9.73 18.33
N ALA A 241 -8.88 -9.58 17.02
CA ALA A 241 -10.01 -8.99 16.31
C ALA A 241 -10.46 -9.92 15.14
N PRO A 242 -11.11 -11.06 15.46
CA PRO A 242 -11.51 -12.05 14.46
C PRO A 242 -12.56 -11.54 13.46
N SER A 243 -13.25 -10.44 13.77
CA SER A 243 -14.19 -9.77 12.87
C SER A 243 -13.51 -8.75 11.95
N THR A 244 -12.18 -8.73 11.84
CA THR A 244 -11.47 -7.92 10.86
C THR A 244 -12.04 -8.16 9.46
N ARG A 245 -12.35 -7.06 8.75
CA ARG A 245 -13.02 -7.08 7.46
C ARG A 245 -12.07 -7.12 6.29
N TRP A 246 -11.06 -6.26 6.34
CA TRP A 246 -10.15 -5.98 5.23
C TRP A 246 -8.81 -5.47 5.77
N MET A 247 -7.75 -5.75 5.05
CA MET A 247 -6.42 -5.20 5.29
C MET A 247 -5.74 -4.89 3.96
N ARG A 248 -4.80 -3.96 3.98
CA ARG A 248 -3.92 -3.62 2.87
C ARG A 248 -2.63 -3.00 3.39
N ASP A 249 -1.50 -3.31 2.77
CA ASP A 249 -0.26 -2.60 3.07
C ASP A 249 -0.25 -1.20 2.43
N ALA A 250 0.50 -0.30 3.02
CA ALA A 250 0.47 1.11 2.64
C ALA A 250 1.73 1.49 1.84
N THR A 251 2.01 0.71 0.78
CA THR A 251 3.18 0.86 -0.10
C THR A 251 3.07 2.10 -1.01
N ARG A 252 3.23 1.98 -2.29
CA ARG A 252 3.22 3.09 -3.26
C ARG A 252 1.93 3.92 -3.19
N GLY A 253 2.08 5.25 -3.15
CA GLY A 253 0.97 6.17 -2.96
C GLY A 253 0.47 6.25 -1.52
N GLY A 254 1.07 5.48 -0.61
CA GLY A 254 0.88 5.56 0.84
C GLY A 254 -0.55 5.31 1.33
N LEU A 255 -0.81 5.75 2.54
CA LEU A 255 -2.11 5.65 3.19
C LEU A 255 -3.23 6.32 2.38
N GLY A 256 -2.92 7.43 1.70
CA GLY A 256 -3.89 8.18 0.90
C GLY A 256 -4.45 7.34 -0.25
N THR A 257 -3.61 6.61 -0.97
CA THR A 257 -4.03 5.72 -2.06
C THR A 257 -4.85 4.54 -1.52
N VAL A 258 -4.35 3.84 -0.50
CA VAL A 258 -5.03 2.69 0.12
C VAL A 258 -6.44 3.03 0.60
N CYS A 259 -6.61 4.18 1.26
CA CYS A 259 -7.93 4.62 1.71
C CYS A 259 -8.87 4.96 0.53
N ASN A 260 -8.35 5.52 -0.56
CA ASN A 260 -9.15 5.80 -1.76
C ASN A 260 -9.56 4.52 -2.48
N GLU A 261 -8.70 3.53 -2.59
CA GLU A 261 -9.03 2.23 -3.16
C GLU A 261 -10.13 1.53 -2.35
N LEU A 262 -10.05 1.57 -1.02
CA LEU A 262 -11.10 1.07 -0.14
C LEU A 262 -12.43 1.79 -0.39
N ALA A 263 -12.42 3.13 -0.40
CA ALA A 263 -13.61 3.94 -0.59
C ALA A 263 -14.26 3.68 -1.97
N GLN A 264 -13.45 3.59 -3.03
CA GLN A 264 -13.93 3.33 -4.39
C GLN A 264 -14.48 1.92 -4.55
N THR A 265 -13.79 0.91 -4.01
CA THR A 265 -14.21 -0.49 -4.12
C THR A 265 -15.50 -0.77 -3.34
N THR A 266 -15.63 -0.20 -2.14
CA THR A 266 -16.82 -0.39 -1.29
C THR A 266 -17.97 0.53 -1.64
N GLY A 267 -17.70 1.67 -2.28
CA GLY A 267 -18.65 2.76 -2.43
C GLY A 267 -18.98 3.47 -1.12
N LEU A 268 -18.23 3.22 -0.05
CA LEU A 268 -18.39 3.86 1.26
C LEU A 268 -17.43 5.05 1.41
N GLY A 269 -17.71 5.94 2.36
CA GLY A 269 -16.79 7.00 2.73
C GLY A 269 -15.78 6.54 3.76
N VAL A 270 -14.61 7.17 3.72
CA VAL A 270 -13.57 7.01 4.75
C VAL A 270 -13.28 8.36 5.36
N ILE A 271 -13.36 8.45 6.69
CA ILE A 271 -13.00 9.66 7.43
C ILE A 271 -11.73 9.39 8.22
N LEU A 272 -10.68 10.12 7.95
CA LEU A 272 -9.41 10.10 8.67
C LEU A 272 -9.35 11.28 9.64
N GLU A 273 -8.73 11.07 10.79
CA GLU A 273 -8.46 12.09 11.81
C GLU A 273 -6.97 12.46 11.77
N GLU A 274 -6.62 13.64 11.26
CA GLU A 274 -5.22 14.08 11.07
C GLU A 274 -4.39 13.99 12.36
N ARG A 275 -4.98 14.38 13.50
CA ARG A 275 -4.33 14.32 14.82
C ARG A 275 -3.98 12.91 15.30
N LEU A 276 -4.57 11.89 14.69
CA LEU A 276 -4.35 10.47 15.04
C LEU A 276 -3.36 9.79 14.10
N LEU A 277 -2.93 10.47 13.04
CA LEU A 277 -1.95 9.91 12.10
C LEU A 277 -0.56 9.91 12.74
N PRO A 278 0.05 8.74 12.92
CA PRO A 278 1.37 8.65 13.52
C PRO A 278 2.43 8.94 12.45
N VAL A 279 3.07 10.10 12.54
CA VAL A 279 4.19 10.52 11.68
C VAL A 279 5.36 10.88 12.59
N ALA A 280 6.53 10.31 12.34
CA ALA A 280 7.73 10.65 13.10
C ALA A 280 8.10 12.13 12.86
N PRO A 281 8.53 12.89 13.89
CA PRO A 281 8.86 14.32 13.75
C PRO A 281 9.90 14.60 12.65
N GLN A 282 10.87 13.71 12.47
CA GLN A 282 11.90 13.83 11.43
C GLN A 282 11.31 13.67 10.03
N VAL A 283 10.38 12.71 9.86
CA VAL A 283 9.64 12.48 8.61
C VAL A 283 8.75 13.66 8.29
N LEU A 284 8.01 14.17 9.30
CA LEU A 284 7.16 15.34 9.11
C LEU A 284 7.98 16.57 8.68
N GLY A 285 9.12 16.82 9.35
CA GLY A 285 10.01 17.93 8.99
C GLY A 285 10.58 17.80 7.57
N ALA A 286 10.97 16.59 7.16
CA ALA A 286 11.44 16.35 5.79
C ALA A 286 10.31 16.56 4.77
N CYS A 287 9.11 16.08 5.04
CA CYS A 287 7.93 16.27 4.20
C CYS A 287 7.57 17.77 4.07
N ASP A 288 7.59 18.53 5.16
CA ASP A 288 7.30 19.96 5.15
C ASP A 288 8.32 20.74 4.30
N MET A 289 9.61 20.40 4.40
CA MET A 289 10.66 21.05 3.59
C MET A 289 10.52 20.74 2.10
N LEU A 290 10.00 19.56 1.75
CA LEU A 290 9.82 19.12 0.37
C LEU A 290 8.45 19.47 -0.22
N GLY A 291 7.51 19.92 0.62
CA GLY A 291 6.12 20.16 0.20
C GLY A 291 5.37 18.87 -0.12
N ILE A 292 5.74 17.75 0.52
CA ILE A 292 5.14 16.43 0.33
C ILE A 292 4.20 16.14 1.50
N ASP A 293 3.00 15.64 1.22
CA ASP A 293 2.08 15.20 2.25
C ASP A 293 2.43 13.77 2.70
N PRO A 294 2.69 13.52 4.00
CA PRO A 294 3.03 12.18 4.51
C PRO A 294 2.02 11.08 4.15
N LEU A 295 0.75 11.44 3.92
CA LEU A 295 -0.29 10.50 3.50
C LEU A 295 0.04 9.75 2.20
N TYR A 296 0.88 10.33 1.35
CA TYR A 296 1.22 9.76 0.03
C TYR A 296 2.63 9.17 -0.02
N VAL A 297 3.35 9.21 1.09
CA VAL A 297 4.69 8.63 1.19
C VAL A 297 4.59 7.12 1.39
N ALA A 298 5.36 6.36 0.61
CA ALA A 298 5.37 4.90 0.65
C ALA A 298 5.90 4.36 1.98
N ASN A 299 5.36 3.21 2.38
CA ASN A 299 5.77 2.41 3.53
C ASN A 299 6.03 0.98 3.08
N GLU A 300 6.90 0.24 3.76
CA GLU A 300 7.27 -1.13 3.39
C GLU A 300 7.13 -2.15 4.55
N GLY A 301 6.65 -1.68 5.69
CA GLY A 301 6.41 -2.49 6.88
C GLY A 301 5.15 -2.06 7.64
N LYS A 302 4.18 -1.46 6.94
CA LYS A 302 2.94 -0.96 7.54
C LYS A 302 1.72 -1.38 6.73
N PHE A 303 0.62 -1.57 7.45
CA PHE A 303 -0.67 -1.88 6.85
C PHE A 303 -1.82 -1.16 7.56
N VAL A 304 -2.92 -1.02 6.85
CA VAL A 304 -4.21 -0.58 7.35
C VAL A 304 -5.12 -1.78 7.49
N ALA A 305 -5.83 -1.85 8.61
CA ALA A 305 -6.89 -2.83 8.85
C ALA A 305 -8.22 -2.14 9.08
N VAL A 306 -9.29 -2.69 8.53
CA VAL A 306 -10.67 -2.32 8.84
C VAL A 306 -11.22 -3.37 9.79
N VAL A 307 -11.53 -2.93 11.01
CA VAL A 307 -12.04 -3.79 12.11
C VAL A 307 -13.42 -3.33 12.54
N SER A 308 -14.18 -4.22 13.19
CA SER A 308 -15.44 -3.82 13.81
C SER A 308 -15.19 -2.81 14.92
N GLN A 309 -16.17 -1.94 15.19
CA GLN A 309 -16.07 -0.93 16.25
C GLN A 309 -15.78 -1.58 17.61
N GLU A 310 -16.40 -2.71 17.89
CA GLU A 310 -16.30 -3.43 19.16
C GLU A 310 -14.91 -4.02 19.41
N GLU A 311 -14.19 -4.39 18.34
CA GLU A 311 -12.87 -5.02 18.44
C GLU A 311 -11.71 -4.03 18.30
N THR A 312 -11.99 -2.74 18.11
CA THR A 312 -10.96 -1.71 17.81
C THR A 312 -9.88 -1.63 18.90
N GLU A 313 -10.28 -1.61 20.17
CA GLU A 313 -9.32 -1.51 21.30
C GLU A 313 -8.44 -2.76 21.38
N ALA A 314 -9.03 -3.95 21.20
CA ALA A 314 -8.31 -5.21 21.20
C ALA A 314 -7.32 -5.29 20.01
N ALA A 315 -7.73 -4.83 18.83
CA ALA A 315 -6.91 -4.75 17.65
C ALA A 315 -5.67 -3.85 17.87
N VAL A 316 -5.88 -2.62 18.34
CA VAL A 316 -4.80 -1.68 18.63
C VAL A 316 -3.88 -2.22 19.72
N ALA A 317 -4.40 -2.81 20.78
CA ALA A 317 -3.61 -3.39 21.86
C ALA A 317 -2.73 -4.56 21.36
N ALA A 318 -3.30 -5.45 20.53
CA ALA A 318 -2.56 -6.55 19.94
C ALA A 318 -1.41 -6.08 19.05
N LEU A 319 -1.67 -5.09 18.19
CA LEU A 319 -0.63 -4.50 17.37
C LEU A 319 0.47 -3.85 18.21
N ARG A 320 0.12 -3.08 19.23
CA ARG A 320 1.07 -2.41 20.11
C ARG A 320 1.93 -3.36 20.94
N SER A 321 1.47 -4.57 21.18
CA SER A 321 2.25 -5.60 21.88
C SER A 321 3.35 -6.20 21.01
N HIS A 322 3.29 -6.01 19.69
CA HIS A 322 4.31 -6.47 18.75
C HIS A 322 5.44 -5.45 18.64
N PRO A 323 6.72 -5.87 18.54
CA PRO A 323 7.86 -4.94 18.44
C PRO A 323 7.75 -3.89 17.33
N LEU A 324 7.15 -4.24 16.18
CA LEU A 324 6.97 -3.35 15.03
C LEU A 324 5.74 -2.44 15.15
N GLY A 325 4.85 -2.69 16.11
CA GLY A 325 3.53 -2.04 16.22
C GLY A 325 3.42 -0.97 17.30
N GLY A 326 4.51 -0.54 17.92
CA GLY A 326 4.49 0.38 19.08
C GLY A 326 3.72 1.68 18.86
N GLN A 327 3.59 2.13 17.62
CA GLN A 327 2.85 3.33 17.22
C GLN A 327 1.49 3.02 16.56
N ALA A 328 1.04 1.76 16.62
CA ALA A 328 -0.26 1.38 16.05
C ALA A 328 -1.40 2.18 16.71
N THR A 329 -2.36 2.62 15.90
CA THR A 329 -3.43 3.49 16.39
C THR A 329 -4.69 3.43 15.51
N LEU A 330 -5.82 3.78 16.10
CA LEU A 330 -7.04 4.11 15.38
C LEU A 330 -6.82 5.42 14.63
N ILE A 331 -7.08 5.43 13.32
CA ILE A 331 -6.87 6.62 12.46
C ILE A 331 -8.16 7.19 11.86
N GLY A 332 -9.27 6.45 11.93
CA GLY A 332 -10.50 6.90 11.29
C GLY A 332 -11.62 5.87 11.31
N GLU A 333 -12.65 6.16 10.53
CA GLU A 333 -13.87 5.35 10.45
C GLU A 333 -14.41 5.25 9.02
N VAL A 334 -15.16 4.18 8.78
CA VAL A 334 -15.95 3.98 7.55
C VAL A 334 -17.34 4.54 7.76
N VAL A 335 -17.85 5.30 6.79
CA VAL A 335 -19.17 5.94 6.84
C VAL A 335 -19.97 5.66 5.57
N ALA A 336 -21.29 5.80 5.66
CA ALA A 336 -22.14 5.66 4.48
C ALA A 336 -22.05 6.87 3.54
N ASP A 337 -21.80 8.06 4.09
CA ASP A 337 -21.75 9.34 3.38
C ASP A 337 -20.59 10.20 3.91
N PRO A 338 -19.79 10.83 3.03
CA PRO A 338 -19.86 10.87 1.55
C PRO A 338 -19.38 9.57 0.89
N SER A 339 -20.17 9.03 -0.03
CA SER A 339 -19.91 7.76 -0.73
C SER A 339 -18.67 7.84 -1.64
N GLY A 340 -17.77 6.85 -1.54
CA GLY A 340 -16.60 6.70 -2.41
C GLY A 340 -15.55 7.81 -2.25
N ILE A 341 -15.52 8.49 -1.11
CA ILE A 341 -14.67 9.66 -0.85
C ILE A 341 -13.88 9.45 0.45
N VAL A 342 -12.63 9.88 0.43
CA VAL A 342 -11.80 9.97 1.64
C VAL A 342 -11.74 11.43 2.10
N VAL A 343 -12.09 11.66 3.35
CA VAL A 343 -12.06 12.98 4.01
C VAL A 343 -11.08 12.94 5.17
N LEU A 344 -10.22 13.94 5.27
CA LEU A 344 -9.35 14.19 6.41
C LEU A 344 -9.95 15.31 7.26
N ARG A 345 -10.21 15.06 8.53
CA ARG A 345 -10.57 16.09 9.51
C ARG A 345 -9.33 16.69 10.12
N THR A 346 -9.19 17.99 10.00
CA THR A 346 -8.03 18.71 10.56
C THR A 346 -8.22 19.04 12.04
N PRO A 347 -7.12 19.25 12.81
CA PRO A 347 -7.20 19.62 14.23
C PRO A 347 -7.97 20.91 14.51
N PHE A 348 -8.13 21.77 13.51
CA PHE A 348 -8.83 23.06 13.62
C PHE A 348 -10.32 22.97 13.26
N GLY A 349 -10.87 21.76 13.05
CA GLY A 349 -12.27 21.51 12.73
C GLY A 349 -12.63 21.68 11.25
N GLY A 350 -11.64 21.93 10.39
CA GLY A 350 -11.83 21.91 8.93
C GLY A 350 -11.78 20.48 8.38
N THR A 351 -12.20 20.33 7.12
CA THR A 351 -12.08 19.06 6.38
C THR A 351 -11.44 19.29 5.03
N ARG A 352 -10.65 18.32 4.56
CA ARG A 352 -10.13 18.28 3.19
C ARG A 352 -10.38 16.92 2.56
N ILE A 353 -10.58 16.90 1.25
CA ILE A 353 -10.65 15.66 0.51
C ILE A 353 -9.22 15.14 0.31
N VAL A 354 -9.01 13.86 0.60
CA VAL A 354 -7.81 13.12 0.24
C VAL A 354 -8.11 12.38 -1.06
N ASP A 355 -7.45 12.74 -2.16
CA ASP A 355 -7.66 12.12 -3.47
C ASP A 355 -6.39 11.39 -3.91
N MET A 356 -6.50 10.41 -4.81
CA MET A 356 -5.33 9.75 -5.39
C MET A 356 -4.49 10.74 -6.20
N LEU A 357 -3.18 10.66 -6.07
CA LEU A 357 -2.26 11.46 -6.88
C LEU A 357 -2.33 11.03 -8.36
N VAL A 358 -2.07 11.98 -9.25
CA VAL A 358 -1.97 11.70 -10.69
C VAL A 358 -0.56 11.22 -11.06
N GLY A 359 0.47 11.80 -10.40
CA GLY A 359 1.88 11.49 -10.62
C GLY A 359 2.53 10.87 -9.40
N ASP A 360 3.81 10.60 -9.48
CA ASP A 360 4.63 10.05 -8.39
C ASP A 360 5.53 11.15 -7.82
N PRO A 361 5.33 11.59 -6.58
CA PRO A 361 6.23 12.53 -5.94
C PRO A 361 7.57 11.88 -5.58
N LEU A 362 7.63 10.54 -5.52
CA LEU A 362 8.76 9.76 -5.05
C LEU A 362 9.04 8.56 -5.96
N PRO A 363 9.51 8.76 -7.21
CA PRO A 363 9.70 7.66 -8.15
C PRO A 363 10.78 6.68 -7.66
N ARG A 364 10.64 5.39 -8.01
CA ARG A 364 11.61 4.33 -7.72
C ARG A 364 11.92 4.17 -6.22
N ILE A 365 10.88 4.09 -5.43
CA ILE A 365 10.97 3.88 -3.98
C ILE A 365 11.08 2.38 -3.63
N CYS A 366 10.42 1.51 -4.39
CA CYS A 366 10.39 0.06 -4.16
C CYS A 366 10.69 -0.75 -5.43
#